data_9cb8d25b8e1e788ea7ff6c7b1597fa6a
#
_entry.id   9cb8d25b8e1e788ea7ff6c7b1597fa6a
#
_cell.length_a   1.000
_cell.length_b   1.000
_cell.length_c   1.000
_cell.angle_alpha   90.00
_cell.angle_beta   90.00
_cell.angle_gamma   90.00
#
_symmetry.space_group_name_H-M   'P 1'
#
loop_
_entity.id
_entity.type
_entity.pdbx_description
1 polymer ?
#
loop_
_entity_poly.entity_id
_entity_poly.type
_entity_poly.pdbx_seq_one_letter_code
_entity_poly.pdbx_strand_id
1 'polypeptide(L)'
;FSRSMKKLENEFGVSLFDREKSKIFLNDTGKTAVQYAEKVLEADLEMIERTIAFDRNMRTIVLGSCAALPINTLMPILQERFSGKVITTEIASDDKLLTGLKRRTYQLAVLHERPVDHNIFCQRYLDEQLYVTFPPDHPLAARKSLSFADLEGISILAHGSSGFWLDICRENLKGTKLLVQDSIDTLSELLDSSSLPAFHPAQSQCG
;
A
#
# COMPACT_ATOMS: atom_id res chain seq x y z
N PHE A 1 3.09 37.99 20.99
CA PHE A 1 2.75 38.02 19.56
C PHE A 1 3.34 39.24 18.86
N SER A 2 3.20 40.42 19.39
CA SER A 2 3.71 41.68 18.80
C SER A 2 5.24 41.72 18.63
N ARG A 3 6.03 41.10 19.52
CA ARG A 3 7.52 41.12 19.42
C ARG A 3 8.03 40.27 18.25
N SER A 4 7.46 39.07 18.05
CA SER A 4 7.89 38.17 16.97
C SER A 4 7.57 38.76 15.59
N MET A 5 6.40 39.42 15.46
CA MET A 5 5.99 40.07 14.21
C MET A 5 6.92 41.25 13.87
N LYS A 6 7.26 42.11 14.87
CA LYS A 6 8.21 43.19 14.67
C LYS A 6 9.61 42.70 14.33
N LYS A 7 10.05 41.60 14.96
CA LYS A 7 11.35 40.99 14.65
C LYS A 7 11.39 40.54 13.19
N LEU A 8 10.31 39.90 12.73
CA LEU A 8 10.17 39.41 11.35
C LEU A 8 10.23 40.60 10.35
N GLU A 9 9.44 41.65 10.57
CA GLU A 9 9.47 42.86 9.73
C GLU A 9 10.85 43.50 9.69
N ASN A 10 11.57 43.55 10.83
CA ASN A 10 12.93 44.07 10.90
C ASN A 10 13.92 43.21 10.11
N GLU A 11 13.78 41.87 10.11
CA GLU A 11 14.62 40.97 9.32
C GLU A 11 14.36 41.12 7.82
N PHE A 12 13.10 41.32 7.42
CA PHE A 12 12.74 41.55 6.01
C PHE A 12 13.02 43.00 5.56
N GLY A 13 13.16 43.94 6.48
CA GLY A 13 13.34 45.35 6.17
C GLY A 13 12.11 46.05 5.57
N VAL A 14 10.94 45.40 5.63
CA VAL A 14 9.67 45.88 5.08
C VAL A 14 8.52 45.55 6.04
N SER A 15 7.42 46.31 5.95
CA SER A 15 6.21 46.04 6.71
C SER A 15 5.43 44.89 6.05
N LEU A 16 5.04 43.91 6.87
CA LEU A 16 4.26 42.75 6.46
C LEU A 16 2.82 42.79 6.94
N PHE A 17 2.53 43.65 7.90
CA PHE A 17 1.24 43.71 8.58
C PHE A 17 0.66 45.10 8.58
N ASP A 18 -0.64 45.22 8.33
CA ASP A 18 -1.42 46.42 8.52
C ASP A 18 -2.18 46.33 9.85
N ARG A 19 -2.38 47.49 10.50
CA ARG A 19 -3.06 47.59 11.77
C ARG A 19 -4.32 48.44 11.63
N GLU A 20 -5.44 47.85 11.92
CA GLU A 20 -6.72 48.56 12.02
C GLU A 20 -7.32 48.38 13.40
N LYS A 21 -7.37 49.50 14.17
CA LYS A 21 -7.93 49.57 15.53
C LYS A 21 -7.36 48.47 16.45
N SER A 22 -8.01 47.32 16.57
CA SER A 22 -7.61 46.19 17.43
C SER A 22 -7.22 44.93 16.67
N LYS A 23 -7.16 44.98 15.34
CA LYS A 23 -6.86 43.83 14.48
C LYS A 23 -5.59 44.04 13.67
N ILE A 24 -4.90 42.95 13.39
CA ILE A 24 -3.70 42.91 12.55
C ILE A 24 -3.99 42.01 11.37
N PHE A 25 -3.69 42.50 10.19
CA PHE A 25 -3.88 41.76 8.93
C PHE A 25 -2.57 41.71 8.15
N LEU A 26 -2.38 40.69 7.35
CA LEU A 26 -1.30 40.66 6.37
C LEU A 26 -1.60 41.68 5.26
N ASN A 27 -0.65 42.58 4.99
CA ASN A 27 -0.68 43.35 3.76
C ASN A 27 -0.23 42.51 2.55
N ASP A 28 -0.19 43.06 1.35
CA ASP A 28 0.14 42.26 0.15
C ASP A 28 1.60 41.75 0.15
N THR A 29 2.53 42.53 0.75
CA THR A 29 3.90 42.07 0.97
C THR A 29 3.93 40.91 1.97
N GLY A 30 3.13 40.97 3.04
CA GLY A 30 2.98 39.89 4.01
C GLY A 30 2.38 38.61 3.40
N LYS A 31 1.37 38.73 2.54
CA LYS A 31 0.81 37.57 1.79
C LYS A 31 1.88 36.90 0.93
N THR A 32 2.70 37.71 0.23
CA THR A 32 3.83 37.20 -0.55
C THR A 32 4.83 36.46 0.36
N ALA A 33 5.18 37.05 1.51
CA ALA A 33 6.08 36.41 2.46
C ALA A 33 5.55 35.07 2.98
N VAL A 34 4.23 34.97 3.24
CA VAL A 34 3.59 33.71 3.67
C VAL A 34 3.73 32.63 2.59
N GLN A 35 3.48 32.93 1.31
CA GLN A 35 3.62 31.97 0.22
C GLN A 35 5.03 31.36 0.14
N TYR A 36 6.07 32.16 0.40
CA TYR A 36 7.44 31.65 0.44
C TYR A 36 7.77 30.95 1.74
N ALA A 37 7.21 31.39 2.88
CA ALA A 37 7.36 30.70 4.15
C ALA A 37 6.76 29.28 4.11
N GLU A 38 5.60 29.10 3.47
CA GLU A 38 4.99 27.78 3.25
C GLU A 38 5.94 26.85 2.48
N LYS A 39 6.56 27.32 1.40
CA LYS A 39 7.56 26.54 0.66
C LYS A 39 8.80 26.17 1.48
N VAL A 40 9.24 27.06 2.36
CA VAL A 40 10.38 26.78 3.26
C VAL A 40 10.00 25.72 4.27
N LEU A 41 8.79 25.81 4.85
CA LEU A 41 8.30 24.79 5.79
C LEU A 41 8.12 23.42 5.11
N GLU A 42 7.60 23.41 3.89
CA GLU A 42 7.50 22.16 3.10
C GLU A 42 8.89 21.53 2.84
N ALA A 43 9.88 22.35 2.47
CA ALA A 43 11.25 21.91 2.24
C ALA A 43 11.93 21.42 3.53
N ASP A 44 11.66 22.06 4.67
CA ASP A 44 12.17 21.64 5.98
C ASP A 44 11.61 20.27 6.38
N LEU A 45 10.30 20.09 6.25
CA LEU A 45 9.65 18.79 6.49
C LEU A 45 10.19 17.71 5.56
N GLU A 46 10.35 18.02 4.28
CA GLU A 46 10.93 17.09 3.30
C GLU A 46 12.37 16.69 3.68
N MET A 47 13.19 17.64 4.11
CA MET A 47 14.56 17.37 4.56
C MET A 47 14.57 16.41 5.75
N ILE A 48 13.73 16.65 6.76
CA ILE A 48 13.62 15.79 7.95
C ILE A 48 13.19 14.37 7.53
N GLU A 49 12.11 14.26 6.75
CA GLU A 49 11.59 12.96 6.29
C GLU A 49 12.63 12.17 5.49
N ARG A 50 13.32 12.85 4.55
CA ARG A 50 14.36 12.22 3.72
C ARG A 50 15.56 11.76 4.55
N THR A 51 15.96 12.54 5.56
CA THR A 51 17.09 12.18 6.43
C THR A 51 16.76 10.96 7.27
N ILE A 52 15.57 10.93 7.89
CA ILE A 52 15.10 9.78 8.66
C ILE A 52 14.94 8.54 7.76
N ALA A 53 14.37 8.71 6.55
CA ALA A 53 14.23 7.62 5.60
C ALA A 53 15.61 7.07 5.18
N PHE A 54 16.60 7.93 4.96
CA PHE A 54 17.96 7.51 4.61
C PHE A 54 18.59 6.68 5.72
N ASP A 55 18.56 7.14 6.98
CA ASP A 55 19.10 6.40 8.12
C ASP A 55 18.42 5.03 8.28
N ARG A 56 17.08 4.98 8.18
CA ARG A 56 16.33 3.73 8.24
C ARG A 56 16.71 2.78 7.10
N ASN A 57 16.86 3.28 5.88
CA ASN A 57 17.20 2.48 4.69
C ASN A 57 18.61 1.89 4.74
N MET A 58 19.50 2.47 5.53
CA MET A 58 20.82 1.88 5.79
C MET A 58 20.70 0.53 6.51
N ARG A 59 19.68 0.33 7.34
CA ARG A 59 19.51 -0.83 8.23
C ARG A 59 18.31 -1.70 7.87
N THR A 60 17.32 -1.17 7.16
CA THR A 60 16.05 -1.86 6.89
C THR A 60 15.72 -1.83 5.40
N ILE A 61 15.16 -2.92 4.90
CA ILE A 61 14.48 -2.99 3.61
C ILE A 61 12.99 -3.20 3.90
N VAL A 62 12.15 -2.32 3.38
CA VAL A 62 10.70 -2.46 3.46
C VAL A 62 10.19 -2.92 2.09
N LEU A 63 9.62 -4.12 2.06
CA LEU A 63 8.96 -4.70 0.89
C LEU A 63 7.45 -4.49 1.03
N GLY A 64 6.87 -3.66 0.17
CA GLY A 64 5.44 -3.59 -0.01
C GLY A 64 4.95 -4.62 -1.04
N SER A 65 3.77 -5.18 -0.88
CA SER A 65 3.21 -6.11 -1.85
C SER A 65 1.69 -6.00 -1.94
N CYS A 66 1.15 -6.19 -3.14
CA CYS A 66 -0.29 -6.25 -3.38
C CYS A 66 -0.94 -7.55 -2.84
N ALA A 67 -0.14 -8.59 -2.53
CA ALA A 67 -0.60 -9.87 -1.99
C ALA A 67 0.51 -10.58 -1.21
N ALA A 68 0.17 -11.66 -0.49
CA ALA A 68 1.11 -12.41 0.34
C ALA A 68 2.08 -13.30 -0.46
N LEU A 69 1.62 -13.88 -1.57
CA LEU A 69 2.43 -14.83 -2.33
C LEU A 69 3.76 -14.24 -2.82
N PRO A 70 3.82 -13.02 -3.39
CA PRO A 70 5.09 -12.40 -3.77
C PRO A 70 6.04 -12.19 -2.58
N ILE A 71 5.51 -11.89 -1.40
CA ILE A 71 6.32 -11.76 -0.19
C ILE A 71 7.00 -13.08 0.13
N ASN A 72 6.21 -14.18 0.17
CA ASN A 72 6.70 -15.50 0.52
C ASN A 72 7.81 -15.99 -0.43
N THR A 73 7.73 -15.63 -1.70
CA THR A 73 8.72 -16.02 -2.71
C THR A 73 9.96 -15.13 -2.71
N LEU A 74 9.82 -13.83 -2.38
CA LEU A 74 10.93 -12.88 -2.34
C LEU A 74 11.72 -12.92 -1.03
N MET A 75 11.06 -13.20 0.09
CA MET A 75 11.72 -13.15 1.42
C MET A 75 13.00 -13.97 1.52
N PRO A 76 13.05 -15.26 1.10
CA PRO A 76 14.29 -16.04 1.16
C PRO A 76 15.42 -15.39 0.37
N ILE A 77 15.11 -14.88 -0.83
CA ILE A 77 16.09 -14.23 -1.73
C ILE A 77 16.63 -12.95 -1.09
N LEU A 78 15.74 -12.14 -0.51
CA LEU A 78 16.13 -10.87 0.12
C LEU A 78 16.95 -11.12 1.40
N GLN A 79 16.59 -12.11 2.21
CA GLN A 79 17.33 -12.48 3.42
C GLN A 79 18.74 -12.96 3.11
N GLU A 80 18.91 -13.77 2.08
CA GLU A 80 20.22 -14.22 1.63
C GLU A 80 21.08 -13.06 1.11
N ARG A 81 20.49 -12.22 0.23
CA ARG A 81 21.23 -11.14 -0.44
C ARG A 81 21.55 -9.96 0.48
N PHE A 82 20.74 -9.72 1.50
CA PHE A 82 20.85 -8.60 2.43
C PHE A 82 20.92 -9.07 3.89
N SER A 83 21.74 -10.08 4.16
CA SER A 83 21.88 -10.72 5.46
C SER A 83 22.20 -9.78 6.64
N GLY A 84 22.70 -8.57 6.37
CA GLY A 84 22.98 -7.54 7.39
C GLY A 84 21.85 -6.54 7.61
N LYS A 85 20.70 -6.69 6.94
CA LYS A 85 19.57 -5.76 7.04
C LYS A 85 18.33 -6.43 7.65
N VAL A 86 17.55 -5.64 8.36
CA VAL A 86 16.20 -6.03 8.78
C VAL A 86 15.27 -5.90 7.58
N ILE A 87 14.54 -6.96 7.26
CA ILE A 87 13.54 -6.94 6.18
C ILE A 87 12.16 -6.94 6.83
N THR A 88 11.35 -5.94 6.49
CA THR A 88 9.96 -5.84 6.91
C THR A 88 9.05 -5.86 5.70
N THR A 89 7.84 -6.36 5.88
CA THR A 89 6.86 -6.51 4.79
C THR A 89 5.54 -5.84 5.14
N GLU A 90 4.84 -5.35 4.12
CA GLU A 90 3.49 -4.80 4.25
C GLU A 90 2.66 -5.20 3.03
N ILE A 91 1.40 -5.62 3.26
CA ILE A 91 0.41 -5.83 2.20
C ILE A 91 -0.44 -4.57 2.11
N ALA A 92 -0.55 -3.99 0.91
CA ALA A 92 -1.30 -2.77 0.67
C ALA A 92 -1.80 -2.70 -0.78
N SER A 93 -2.71 -1.76 -1.06
CA SER A 93 -3.16 -1.46 -2.42
C SER A 93 -2.03 -0.88 -3.28
N ASP A 94 -2.12 -1.06 -4.60
CA ASP A 94 -1.13 -0.53 -5.55
C ASP A 94 -0.91 0.97 -5.42
N ASP A 95 -1.97 1.76 -5.20
CA ASP A 95 -1.87 3.22 -5.01
C ASP A 95 -1.04 3.57 -3.77
N LYS A 96 -1.25 2.87 -2.66
CA LYS A 96 -0.46 3.06 -1.44
C LYS A 96 0.99 2.64 -1.66
N LEU A 97 1.22 1.53 -2.35
CA LEU A 97 2.55 1.02 -2.68
C LEU A 97 3.32 1.99 -3.58
N LEU A 98 2.68 2.51 -4.63
CA LEU A 98 3.26 3.51 -5.52
C LEU A 98 3.61 4.81 -4.80
N THR A 99 2.69 5.29 -3.96
CA THR A 99 2.93 6.48 -3.14
C THR A 99 4.10 6.25 -2.19
N GLY A 100 4.16 5.09 -1.56
CA GLY A 100 5.24 4.73 -0.65
C GLY A 100 6.60 4.57 -1.33
N LEU A 101 6.65 4.04 -2.56
CA LEU A 101 7.87 4.01 -3.40
C LEU A 101 8.36 5.44 -3.68
N LYS A 102 7.48 6.35 -4.11
CA LYS A 102 7.81 7.75 -4.39
C LYS A 102 8.34 8.47 -3.14
N ARG A 103 7.76 8.18 -1.99
CA ARG A 103 8.20 8.71 -0.67
C ARG A 103 9.37 7.95 -0.05
N ARG A 104 9.87 6.90 -0.72
CA ARG A 104 10.94 6.03 -0.21
C ARG A 104 10.58 5.30 1.09
N THR A 105 9.30 5.13 1.38
CA THR A 105 8.80 4.28 2.47
C THR A 105 9.09 2.82 2.16
N TYR A 106 8.87 2.40 0.91
CA TYR A 106 9.26 1.09 0.40
C TYR A 106 10.51 1.22 -0.47
N GLN A 107 11.45 0.30 -0.34
CA GLN A 107 12.60 0.16 -1.21
C GLN A 107 12.29 -0.76 -2.39
N LEU A 108 11.33 -1.65 -2.19
CA LEU A 108 10.82 -2.58 -3.18
C LEU A 108 9.31 -2.70 -3.03
N ALA A 109 8.59 -2.77 -4.14
CA ALA A 109 7.16 -3.07 -4.12
C ALA A 109 6.80 -4.06 -5.23
N VAL A 110 5.84 -4.93 -4.94
CA VAL A 110 5.21 -5.80 -5.92
C VAL A 110 3.78 -5.32 -6.12
N LEU A 111 3.45 -4.98 -7.36
CA LEU A 111 2.15 -4.47 -7.79
C LEU A 111 1.49 -5.52 -8.69
N HIS A 112 0.16 -5.55 -8.73
CA HIS A 112 -0.54 -6.45 -9.65
C HIS A 112 -0.61 -5.87 -11.06
N GLU A 113 -0.53 -4.53 -11.20
CA GLU A 113 -0.49 -3.84 -12.48
C GLU A 113 0.80 -3.06 -12.68
N ARG A 114 1.22 -2.93 -13.94
CA ARG A 114 2.38 -2.11 -14.28
C ARG A 114 2.06 -0.63 -14.13
N PRO A 115 2.79 0.11 -13.27
CA PRO A 115 2.54 1.53 -13.11
C PRO A 115 2.94 2.34 -14.35
N VAL A 116 2.17 3.38 -14.64
CA VAL A 116 2.49 4.37 -15.69
C VAL A 116 3.36 5.47 -15.06
N ASP A 117 4.61 5.14 -14.70
CA ASP A 117 5.55 6.12 -14.15
C ASP A 117 6.97 5.80 -14.63
N HIS A 118 7.52 6.68 -15.47
CA HIS A 118 8.84 6.48 -16.10
C HIS A 118 10.02 6.61 -15.11
N ASN A 119 9.78 7.13 -13.91
CA ASN A 119 10.82 7.26 -12.87
C ASN A 119 10.93 6.01 -11.98
N ILE A 120 10.05 5.03 -12.17
CA ILE A 120 10.04 3.77 -11.44
C ILE A 120 10.53 2.65 -12.35
N PHE A 121 11.65 2.02 -11.97
CA PHE A 121 12.07 0.79 -12.63
C PHE A 121 11.08 -0.34 -12.31
N CYS A 122 10.53 -0.98 -13.33
CA CYS A 122 9.54 -2.02 -13.19
C CYS A 122 9.88 -3.22 -14.07
N GLN A 123 9.85 -4.42 -13.47
CA GLN A 123 10.07 -5.69 -14.14
C GLN A 123 8.98 -6.69 -13.74
N ARG A 124 8.53 -7.54 -14.69
CA ARG A 124 7.64 -8.67 -14.39
C ARG A 124 8.37 -9.64 -13.45
N TYR A 125 7.66 -10.10 -12.45
CA TYR A 125 8.22 -10.95 -11.40
C TYR A 125 7.64 -12.36 -11.45
N LEU A 126 6.34 -12.52 -11.20
CA LEU A 126 5.66 -13.82 -11.20
C LEU A 126 4.25 -13.66 -11.75
N ASP A 127 3.67 -14.80 -12.12
CA ASP A 127 2.27 -14.91 -12.49
C ASP A 127 1.52 -15.64 -11.39
N GLU A 128 0.45 -15.00 -10.90
CA GLU A 128 -0.48 -15.61 -9.96
C GLU A 128 -1.75 -16.06 -10.67
N GLN A 129 -2.34 -17.12 -10.17
CA GLN A 129 -3.66 -17.60 -10.55
C GLN A 129 -4.49 -17.80 -9.29
N LEU A 130 -5.77 -17.45 -9.37
CA LEU A 130 -6.71 -17.70 -8.29
C LEU A 130 -7.30 -19.09 -8.48
N TYR A 131 -7.18 -19.91 -7.45
CA TYR A 131 -7.76 -21.24 -7.37
C TYR A 131 -8.92 -21.24 -6.37
N VAL A 132 -9.83 -22.17 -6.57
CA VAL A 132 -10.87 -22.48 -5.60
C VAL A 132 -10.81 -23.96 -5.25
N THR A 133 -10.74 -24.25 -3.97
CA THR A 133 -10.84 -25.62 -3.45
C THR A 133 -12.27 -25.86 -3.00
N PHE A 134 -12.84 -26.97 -3.45
CA PHE A 134 -14.18 -27.41 -3.06
C PHE A 134 -14.08 -28.66 -2.17
N PRO A 135 -15.04 -28.87 -1.27
CA PRO A 135 -15.24 -30.16 -0.63
C PRO A 135 -15.46 -31.27 -1.69
N PRO A 136 -15.04 -32.51 -1.42
CA PRO A 136 -15.12 -33.58 -2.40
C PRO A 136 -16.53 -33.83 -2.99
N ASP A 137 -17.55 -33.62 -2.17
CA ASP A 137 -18.96 -33.86 -2.56
C ASP A 137 -19.61 -32.65 -3.26
N HIS A 138 -18.86 -31.54 -3.45
CA HIS A 138 -19.41 -30.37 -4.10
C HIS A 138 -19.56 -30.58 -5.62
N PRO A 139 -20.70 -30.16 -6.25
CA PRO A 139 -20.93 -30.36 -7.68
C PRO A 139 -19.86 -29.81 -8.62
N LEU A 140 -19.15 -28.77 -8.20
CA LEU A 140 -18.07 -28.12 -8.97
C LEU A 140 -16.69 -28.71 -8.71
N ALA A 141 -16.51 -29.64 -7.74
CA ALA A 141 -15.21 -30.19 -7.37
C ALA A 141 -14.47 -30.91 -8.52
N ALA A 142 -15.22 -31.50 -9.43
CA ALA A 142 -14.66 -32.22 -10.58
C ALA A 142 -14.24 -31.31 -11.75
N ARG A 143 -14.56 -30.01 -11.70
CA ARG A 143 -14.23 -29.08 -12.78
C ARG A 143 -12.78 -28.67 -12.75
N LYS A 144 -12.10 -28.68 -13.88
CA LYS A 144 -10.69 -28.28 -14.02
C LYS A 144 -10.51 -26.76 -14.07
N SER A 145 -11.53 -26.05 -14.53
CA SER A 145 -11.54 -24.57 -14.58
C SER A 145 -12.95 -24.06 -14.38
N LEU A 146 -13.04 -22.89 -13.80
CA LEU A 146 -14.28 -22.20 -13.48
C LEU A 146 -14.16 -20.73 -13.88
N SER A 147 -15.28 -20.16 -14.26
CA SER A 147 -15.44 -18.70 -14.39
C SER A 147 -16.08 -18.14 -13.12
N PHE A 148 -16.02 -16.83 -12.92
CA PHE A 148 -16.74 -16.19 -11.82
C PHE A 148 -18.26 -16.41 -11.89
N ALA A 149 -18.82 -16.54 -13.09
CA ALA A 149 -20.25 -16.83 -13.29
C ALA A 149 -20.64 -18.22 -12.74
N ASP A 150 -19.74 -19.20 -12.78
CA ASP A 150 -20.00 -20.55 -12.22
C ASP A 150 -20.08 -20.54 -10.67
N LEU A 151 -19.61 -19.47 -10.03
CA LEU A 151 -19.53 -19.29 -8.58
C LEU A 151 -20.66 -18.40 -8.04
N GLU A 152 -21.57 -17.94 -8.89
CA GLU A 152 -22.67 -17.08 -8.49
C GLU A 152 -23.59 -17.74 -7.45
N GLY A 153 -23.91 -17.00 -6.37
CA GLY A 153 -24.76 -17.50 -5.29
C GLY A 153 -24.10 -18.43 -4.28
N ILE A 154 -22.81 -18.76 -4.46
CA ILE A 154 -22.06 -19.63 -3.55
C ILE A 154 -21.36 -18.79 -2.49
N SER A 155 -21.44 -19.18 -1.20
CA SER A 155 -20.61 -18.58 -0.16
C SER A 155 -19.21 -19.18 -0.21
N ILE A 156 -18.17 -18.32 -0.28
CA ILE A 156 -16.78 -18.73 -0.47
C ILE A 156 -15.90 -18.12 0.61
N LEU A 157 -15.04 -18.92 1.21
CA LEU A 157 -14.02 -18.49 2.16
C LEU A 157 -12.82 -17.88 1.41
N ALA A 158 -12.21 -16.85 2.00
CA ALA A 158 -10.97 -16.28 1.52
C ALA A 158 -10.13 -15.73 2.69
N HIS A 159 -8.82 -15.72 2.52
CA HIS A 159 -7.92 -15.08 3.49
C HIS A 159 -7.68 -13.61 3.17
N GLY A 160 -7.63 -12.75 4.21
CA GLY A 160 -7.40 -11.30 4.03
C GLY A 160 -6.10 -10.96 3.30
N SER A 161 -5.06 -11.78 3.45
CA SER A 161 -3.78 -11.61 2.76
C SER A 161 -3.79 -11.93 1.26
N SER A 162 -4.94 -12.36 0.70
CA SER A 162 -5.10 -12.53 -0.76
C SER A 162 -4.98 -11.20 -1.51
N GLY A 163 -5.04 -10.06 -0.79
CA GLY A 163 -4.72 -8.74 -1.34
C GLY A 163 -5.67 -8.36 -2.49
N PHE A 164 -5.08 -7.94 -3.61
CA PHE A 164 -5.84 -7.47 -4.79
C PHE A 164 -6.84 -8.51 -5.33
N TRP A 165 -6.63 -9.81 -5.09
CA TRP A 165 -7.59 -10.85 -5.48
C TRP A 165 -8.96 -10.68 -4.82
N LEU A 166 -8.99 -10.15 -3.59
CA LEU A 166 -10.27 -9.89 -2.92
C LEU A 166 -11.09 -8.80 -3.63
N ASP A 167 -10.42 -7.80 -4.20
CA ASP A 167 -11.09 -6.73 -4.93
C ASP A 167 -11.60 -7.25 -6.28
N ILE A 168 -10.79 -8.04 -7.00
CA ILE A 168 -11.22 -8.74 -8.22
C ILE A 168 -12.43 -9.64 -7.94
N CYS A 169 -12.42 -10.39 -6.82
CA CYS A 169 -13.56 -11.23 -6.43
C CYS A 169 -14.80 -10.39 -6.13
N ARG A 170 -14.69 -9.29 -5.38
CA ARG A 170 -15.81 -8.40 -5.05
C ARG A 170 -16.46 -7.79 -6.30
N GLU A 171 -15.64 -7.43 -7.28
CA GLU A 171 -16.10 -6.82 -8.53
C GLU A 171 -16.83 -7.82 -9.44
N ASN A 172 -16.37 -9.09 -9.47
CA ASN A 172 -16.84 -10.08 -10.43
C ASN A 172 -17.85 -11.09 -9.87
N LEU A 173 -17.91 -11.27 -8.54
CA LEU A 173 -18.82 -12.21 -7.89
C LEU A 173 -20.11 -11.50 -7.44
N LYS A 174 -21.05 -11.36 -8.37
CA LYS A 174 -22.38 -10.80 -8.07
C LYS A 174 -23.24 -11.85 -7.38
N GLY A 175 -23.81 -11.51 -6.21
CA GLY A 175 -24.66 -12.43 -5.44
C GLY A 175 -23.91 -13.49 -4.64
N THR A 176 -22.60 -13.55 -4.70
CA THR A 176 -21.74 -14.46 -3.92
C THR A 176 -21.34 -13.81 -2.61
N LYS A 177 -21.42 -14.55 -1.51
CA LYS A 177 -20.98 -14.08 -0.20
C LYS A 177 -19.52 -14.45 0.02
N LEU A 178 -18.61 -13.47 -0.07
CA LEU A 178 -17.20 -13.64 0.23
C LEU A 178 -16.99 -13.52 1.74
N LEU A 179 -16.58 -14.61 2.39
CA LEU A 179 -16.32 -14.71 3.82
C LEU A 179 -14.81 -14.58 4.07
N VAL A 180 -14.37 -13.35 4.33
CA VAL A 180 -12.95 -13.06 4.51
C VAL A 180 -12.55 -13.30 5.97
N GLN A 181 -11.46 -14.03 6.18
CA GLN A 181 -10.83 -14.30 7.46
C GLN A 181 -9.40 -13.76 7.48
N ASP A 182 -9.04 -13.05 8.54
CA ASP A 182 -7.68 -12.49 8.69
C ASP A 182 -6.74 -13.45 9.45
N SER A 183 -7.31 -14.43 10.18
CA SER A 183 -6.56 -15.47 10.88
C SER A 183 -6.51 -16.75 10.04
N ILE A 184 -5.31 -17.27 9.82
CA ILE A 184 -5.09 -18.56 9.15
C ILE A 184 -5.70 -19.71 9.97
N ASP A 185 -5.57 -19.67 11.31
CA ASP A 185 -6.11 -20.69 12.18
C ASP A 185 -7.65 -20.75 12.08
N THR A 186 -8.30 -19.58 12.15
CA THR A 186 -9.75 -19.49 11.96
C THR A 186 -10.20 -19.96 10.59
N LEU A 187 -9.45 -19.61 9.54
CA LEU A 187 -9.74 -20.08 8.18
C LEU A 187 -9.62 -21.60 8.10
N SER A 188 -8.56 -22.18 8.67
CA SER A 188 -8.35 -23.64 8.71
C SER A 188 -9.48 -24.36 9.47
N GLU A 189 -9.85 -23.85 10.64
CA GLU A 189 -10.98 -24.40 11.40
C GLU A 189 -12.31 -24.38 10.63
N LEU A 190 -12.55 -23.27 9.89
CA LEU A 190 -13.74 -23.18 9.05
C LEU A 190 -13.70 -24.12 7.86
N LEU A 191 -12.53 -24.35 7.25
CA LEU A 191 -12.35 -25.30 6.16
C LEU A 191 -12.59 -26.74 6.64
N ASP A 192 -12.12 -27.07 7.82
CA ASP A 192 -12.26 -28.42 8.40
C ASP A 192 -13.70 -28.70 8.89
N SER A 193 -14.38 -27.67 9.40
CA SER A 193 -15.71 -27.78 10.03
C SER A 193 -16.89 -27.48 9.11
N SER A 194 -16.65 -26.91 7.93
CA SER A 194 -17.71 -26.53 6.99
C SER A 194 -17.54 -27.18 5.62
N SER A 195 -18.61 -27.20 4.84
CA SER A 195 -18.59 -27.61 3.42
C SER A 195 -18.43 -26.42 2.47
N LEU A 196 -17.84 -25.33 2.94
CA LEU A 196 -17.64 -24.13 2.12
C LEU A 196 -16.39 -24.27 1.24
N PRO A 197 -16.46 -23.83 -0.01
CA PRO A 197 -15.28 -23.67 -0.85
C PRO A 197 -14.42 -22.51 -0.39
N ALA A 198 -13.13 -22.55 -0.75
CA ALA A 198 -12.20 -21.48 -0.41
C ALA A 198 -11.35 -21.05 -1.60
N PHE A 199 -11.14 -19.73 -1.70
CA PHE A 199 -10.16 -19.17 -2.62
C PHE A 199 -8.74 -19.23 -2.03
N HIS A 200 -7.79 -19.56 -2.89
CA HIS A 200 -6.38 -19.39 -2.60
C HIS A 200 -5.60 -18.99 -3.85
N PRO A 201 -4.81 -17.89 -3.78
CA PRO A 201 -3.88 -17.56 -4.84
C PRO A 201 -2.70 -18.54 -4.83
N ALA A 202 -2.23 -18.92 -6.01
CA ALA A 202 -1.01 -19.71 -6.16
C ALA A 202 -0.23 -19.25 -7.38
N GLN A 203 1.07 -19.55 -7.40
CA GLN A 203 1.89 -19.29 -8.57
C GLN A 203 1.39 -20.15 -9.72
N SER A 204 1.18 -19.54 -10.90
CA SER A 204 0.84 -20.29 -12.10
C SER A 204 1.98 -21.26 -12.43
N GLN A 205 1.65 -22.52 -12.55
CA GLN A 205 2.57 -23.46 -13.16
C GLN A 205 2.57 -23.14 -14.66
N CYS A 206 3.67 -22.55 -15.16
CA CYS A 206 3.88 -22.51 -16.60
C CYS A 206 3.95 -23.94 -17.11
N GLY A 207 2.92 -24.36 -17.88
CA GLY A 207 2.93 -25.59 -18.64
C GLY A 207 3.86 -25.48 -19.85
#